data_b8cf83ae5673ec3c50d9ce07f75bf0d6
#
_entry.id   b8cf83ae5673ec3c50d9ce07f75bf0d6
#
_cell.length_a   1.000
_cell.length_b   1.000
_cell.length_c   1.000
_cell.angle_alpha   90.00
_cell.angle_beta   90.00
_cell.angle_gamma   90.00
#
_symmetry.space_group_name_H-M   'P 1'
#
loop_
_entity.id
_entity.type
_entity.pdbx_description
1 polymer ?
#
loop_
_entity_poly.entity_id
_entity_poly.type
_entity_poly.pdbx_seq_one_letter_code
_entity_poly.pdbx_strand_id
1 'polypeptide(L)'
;MTKMKKILAVALCVLLLGSVFAGCSGKKAEQTTEITDENLLIAYTADNAPFFQIDEKGNASGFEADLIAKIFDSIKDDCKNYAYVKVEPGYRLGEETAYTDKDGKTYIAYMAVGGLQKNDGTNNEDYSFTNTVISNRVVTLVKKDSKIKDYSNLGGAKLAVVSKAAQNALADNAVIADRSAKTTTVYKTAQAAFTALYQDKADAVVIDEFDLRTLDFVLDGKKKALSDWTTELNGQLDTVEYAFATAKYDRLKDDINEALLELKDPKYNDKDEFTPIVEQYFGYNASNFSYIPADK
;
A
#
# COMPACT_ATOMS: atom_id res chain seq x y z
N MET A 1 -6.38 -52.83 -47.53
CA MET A 1 -5.49 -51.64 -47.37
C MET A 1 -6.16 -50.67 -46.43
N THR A 2 -5.87 -50.71 -45.16
CA THR A 2 -6.50 -49.90 -44.12
C THR A 2 -5.41 -49.25 -43.28
N LYS A 3 -5.25 -47.95 -43.39
CA LYS A 3 -4.25 -47.17 -42.65
C LYS A 3 -4.78 -46.88 -41.22
N MET A 4 -4.18 -47.48 -40.24
CA MET A 4 -4.34 -47.16 -38.82
C MET A 4 -3.71 -45.81 -38.54
N LYS A 5 -4.51 -44.82 -38.10
CA LYS A 5 -4.01 -43.56 -37.56
C LYS A 5 -3.60 -43.80 -36.11
N LYS A 6 -2.33 -43.63 -35.81
CA LYS A 6 -1.79 -43.59 -34.44
C LYS A 6 -2.13 -42.23 -33.85
N ILE A 7 -2.91 -42.20 -32.78
CA ILE A 7 -3.13 -41.02 -31.93
C ILE A 7 -1.93 -40.94 -30.98
N LEU A 8 -1.16 -39.91 -31.15
CA LEU A 8 -0.01 -39.60 -30.25
C LEU A 8 -0.57 -38.74 -29.11
N ALA A 9 -0.65 -39.33 -27.92
CA ALA A 9 -0.92 -38.57 -26.70
C ALA A 9 0.36 -37.87 -26.27
N VAL A 10 0.36 -36.56 -26.38
CA VAL A 10 1.44 -35.70 -25.83
C VAL A 10 1.12 -35.47 -24.35
N ALA A 11 1.84 -36.19 -23.49
CA ALA A 11 1.88 -35.86 -22.06
C ALA A 11 2.76 -34.63 -21.87
N LEU A 12 2.14 -33.51 -21.51
CA LEU A 12 2.83 -32.28 -21.17
C LEU A 12 3.38 -32.43 -19.74
N CYS A 13 4.67 -32.80 -19.62
CA CYS A 13 5.40 -32.71 -18.36
C CYS A 13 5.69 -31.24 -18.09
N VAL A 14 4.99 -30.64 -17.13
CA VAL A 14 5.37 -29.36 -16.54
C VAL A 14 6.60 -29.61 -15.68
N LEU A 15 7.76 -29.19 -16.16
CA LEU A 15 9.01 -29.15 -15.40
C LEU A 15 8.96 -27.94 -14.47
N LEU A 16 8.64 -28.21 -13.22
CA LEU A 16 8.92 -27.29 -12.10
C LEU A 16 10.45 -27.25 -11.91
N LEU A 17 11.07 -26.17 -12.37
CA LEU A 17 12.44 -25.83 -12.03
C LEU A 17 12.44 -25.27 -10.59
N GLY A 18 12.49 -26.17 -9.63
CA GLY A 18 12.82 -25.85 -8.26
C GLY A 18 14.28 -25.46 -8.16
N SER A 19 14.56 -24.21 -7.87
CA SER A 19 15.87 -23.77 -7.40
C SER A 19 16.06 -24.26 -5.97
N VAL A 20 16.82 -25.34 -5.82
CA VAL A 20 17.23 -25.88 -4.54
C VAL A 20 18.30 -24.96 -3.96
N PHE A 21 17.92 -24.08 -3.03
CA PHE A 21 18.85 -23.51 -2.06
C PHE A 21 18.89 -24.43 -0.85
N ALA A 22 19.95 -25.23 -0.75
CA ALA A 22 20.24 -26.00 0.45
C ALA A 22 20.80 -25.06 1.52
N GLY A 23 20.05 -24.86 2.59
CA GLY A 23 20.52 -24.15 3.78
C GLY A 23 19.48 -24.15 4.89
N CYS A 24 19.70 -24.99 5.91
CA CYS A 24 19.05 -25.06 7.23
C CYS A 24 17.52 -25.19 7.30
N SER A 25 17.11 -26.29 7.90
CA SER A 25 15.78 -26.84 8.00
C SER A 25 14.86 -26.11 8.97
N GLY A 26 14.31 -24.98 8.56
CA GLY A 26 13.04 -24.47 9.08
C GLY A 26 12.07 -24.43 7.91
N LYS A 27 10.86 -24.95 8.05
CA LYS A 27 9.81 -24.76 7.05
C LYS A 27 9.45 -23.26 7.06
N LYS A 28 9.61 -22.60 5.92
CA LYS A 28 9.14 -21.22 5.73
C LYS A 28 7.62 -21.20 5.64
N ALA A 29 7.00 -20.14 6.15
CA ALA A 29 5.61 -19.88 5.85
C ALA A 29 5.46 -19.52 4.37
N GLU A 30 4.49 -20.10 3.69
CA GLU A 30 4.28 -19.91 2.25
C GLU A 30 2.85 -19.47 1.98
N GLN A 31 2.71 -18.52 1.03
CA GLN A 31 1.41 -18.24 0.47
C GLN A 31 0.91 -19.47 -0.29
N THR A 32 -0.33 -19.85 -0.06
CA THR A 32 -1.01 -20.91 -0.80
C THR A 32 -2.29 -20.40 -1.43
N THR A 33 -2.66 -20.97 -2.58
CA THR A 33 -3.96 -20.72 -3.22
C THR A 33 -5.04 -21.65 -2.70
N GLU A 34 -4.68 -22.70 -1.97
CA GLU A 34 -5.62 -23.63 -1.36
C GLU A 34 -5.95 -23.17 0.05
N ILE A 35 -7.24 -22.98 0.34
CA ILE A 35 -7.74 -22.58 1.64
C ILE A 35 -8.04 -23.83 2.46
N THR A 36 -7.36 -23.98 3.59
CA THR A 36 -7.51 -25.07 4.55
C THR A 36 -7.57 -24.51 5.97
N ASP A 37 -7.88 -25.35 6.96
CA ASP A 37 -7.89 -24.95 8.39
C ASP A 37 -6.51 -24.60 8.94
N GLU A 38 -5.46 -24.98 8.24
CA GLU A 38 -4.08 -24.70 8.65
C GLU A 38 -3.58 -23.34 8.16
N ASN A 39 -4.40 -22.65 7.33
CA ASN A 39 -4.00 -21.39 6.72
C ASN A 39 -4.60 -20.21 7.47
N LEU A 40 -3.79 -19.20 7.78
CA LEU A 40 -4.32 -17.90 8.13
C LEU A 40 -4.95 -17.26 6.89
N LEU A 41 -6.21 -16.87 6.96
CA LEU A 41 -6.85 -16.11 5.90
C LEU A 41 -6.59 -14.61 6.04
N ILE A 42 -6.10 -14.01 4.96
CA ILE A 42 -5.87 -12.58 4.82
C ILE A 42 -6.88 -12.02 3.83
N ALA A 43 -7.75 -11.16 4.31
CA ALA A 43 -8.79 -10.52 3.50
C ALA A 43 -8.25 -9.34 2.68
N TYR A 44 -8.80 -9.16 1.47
CA TYR A 44 -8.64 -7.95 0.68
C TYR A 44 -9.95 -7.64 -0.05
N THR A 45 -10.22 -6.36 -0.36
CA THR A 45 -11.47 -5.96 -1.04
C THR A 45 -11.27 -5.75 -2.52
N ALA A 46 -10.15 -5.16 -2.92
CA ALA A 46 -9.83 -4.86 -4.32
C ALA A 46 -8.32 -4.80 -4.51
N ASP A 47 -7.90 -4.92 -5.78
CA ASP A 47 -6.52 -4.61 -6.16
C ASP A 47 -6.24 -3.13 -5.97
N ASN A 48 -5.12 -2.83 -5.34
CA ASN A 48 -4.66 -1.48 -5.01
C ASN A 48 -3.15 -1.36 -5.23
N ALA A 49 -2.72 -1.22 -6.47
CA ALA A 49 -1.31 -1.00 -6.78
C ALA A 49 -0.80 0.34 -6.22
N PRO A 50 0.43 0.45 -5.75
CA PRO A 50 1.45 -0.59 -5.65
C PRO A 50 1.37 -1.43 -4.37
N PHE A 51 0.35 -1.25 -3.51
CA PHE A 51 0.23 -1.93 -2.23
C PHE A 51 -0.01 -3.43 -2.37
N PHE A 52 -1.11 -3.81 -3.01
CA PHE A 52 -1.53 -5.21 -3.08
C PHE A 52 -2.34 -5.52 -4.34
N GLN A 53 -2.06 -6.66 -4.99
CA GLN A 53 -2.78 -7.15 -6.17
C GLN A 53 -2.78 -8.68 -6.19
N ILE A 54 -3.80 -9.27 -6.79
CA ILE A 54 -3.87 -10.72 -7.09
C ILE A 54 -4.03 -10.90 -8.59
N ASP A 55 -3.18 -11.72 -9.20
CA ASP A 55 -3.28 -12.07 -10.61
C ASP A 55 -4.38 -13.14 -10.88
N GLU A 56 -4.68 -13.40 -12.16
CA GLU A 56 -5.68 -14.38 -12.57
C GLU A 56 -5.35 -15.83 -12.13
N LYS A 57 -4.12 -16.09 -11.71
CA LYS A 57 -3.67 -17.39 -11.20
C LYS A 57 -3.73 -17.49 -9.68
N GLY A 58 -4.11 -16.41 -8.99
CA GLY A 58 -4.18 -16.32 -7.55
C GLY A 58 -2.84 -15.95 -6.88
N ASN A 59 -1.82 -15.50 -7.64
CA ASN A 59 -0.56 -15.07 -7.04
C ASN A 59 -0.69 -13.63 -6.55
N ALA A 60 -0.31 -13.41 -5.29
CA ALA A 60 -0.23 -12.07 -4.71
C ALA A 60 1.05 -11.36 -5.16
N SER A 61 0.95 -10.06 -5.34
CA SER A 61 2.05 -9.16 -5.64
C SER A 61 1.80 -7.77 -5.06
N GLY A 62 2.85 -6.97 -4.97
CA GLY A 62 2.80 -5.62 -4.41
C GLY A 62 3.58 -5.51 -3.10
N PHE A 63 3.72 -4.27 -2.64
CA PHE A 63 4.48 -3.93 -1.43
C PHE A 63 4.07 -4.76 -0.22
N GLU A 64 2.76 -4.84 0.04
CA GLU A 64 2.23 -5.57 1.19
C GLU A 64 2.38 -7.09 1.04
N ALA A 65 2.27 -7.63 -0.19
CA ALA A 65 2.48 -9.06 -0.42
C ALA A 65 3.92 -9.49 -0.12
N ASP A 66 4.92 -8.73 -0.60
CA ASP A 66 6.32 -9.00 -0.33
C ASP A 66 6.67 -8.83 1.15
N LEU A 67 6.09 -7.82 1.79
CA LEU A 67 6.29 -7.57 3.22
C LEU A 67 5.67 -8.68 4.08
N ILE A 68 4.46 -9.13 3.75
CA ILE A 68 3.78 -10.25 4.43
C ILE A 68 4.60 -11.53 4.32
N ALA A 69 5.16 -11.83 3.16
CA ALA A 69 6.01 -13.00 3.00
C ALA A 69 7.20 -12.97 3.99
N LYS A 70 7.78 -11.80 4.24
CA LYS A 70 8.87 -11.63 5.23
C LYS A 70 8.38 -11.75 6.67
N ILE A 71 7.25 -11.13 6.98
CA ILE A 71 6.64 -11.19 8.32
C ILE A 71 6.32 -12.65 8.68
N PHE A 72 5.66 -13.37 7.78
CA PHE A 72 5.27 -14.76 8.06
C PHE A 72 6.46 -15.73 8.04
N ASP A 73 7.58 -15.42 7.38
CA ASP A 73 8.82 -16.18 7.54
C ASP A 73 9.42 -15.99 8.95
N SER A 74 9.23 -14.82 9.58
CA SER A 74 9.66 -14.55 10.96
C SER A 74 8.77 -15.26 12.00
N ILE A 75 7.44 -15.25 11.81
CA ILE A 75 6.47 -15.85 12.76
C ILE A 75 6.03 -17.29 12.38
N LYS A 76 6.82 -17.99 11.58
CA LYS A 76 6.48 -19.33 11.05
C LYS A 76 6.19 -20.42 12.07
N ASP A 77 6.67 -20.28 13.29
CA ASP A 77 6.43 -21.24 14.36
C ASP A 77 4.97 -21.14 14.86
N ASP A 78 4.37 -19.96 14.76
CA ASP A 78 2.99 -19.67 15.14
C ASP A 78 2.02 -19.75 13.96
N CYS A 79 2.47 -19.40 12.75
CA CYS A 79 1.67 -19.44 11.53
C CYS A 79 2.48 -20.00 10.34
N LYS A 80 2.17 -21.24 9.94
CA LYS A 80 2.94 -21.96 8.92
C LYS A 80 2.61 -21.57 7.49
N ASN A 81 1.34 -21.27 7.22
CA ASN A 81 0.85 -20.95 5.90
C ASN A 81 -0.22 -19.86 5.96
N TYR A 82 -0.38 -19.13 4.87
CA TYR A 82 -1.44 -18.14 4.72
C TYR A 82 -2.03 -18.18 3.31
N ALA A 83 -3.27 -17.72 3.18
CA ALA A 83 -3.94 -17.57 1.90
C ALA A 83 -4.72 -16.25 1.85
N TYR A 84 -4.81 -15.66 0.68
CA TYR A 84 -5.60 -14.45 0.47
C TYR A 84 -7.02 -14.80 0.02
N VAL A 85 -7.99 -14.04 0.53
CA VAL A 85 -9.40 -14.18 0.16
C VAL A 85 -10.01 -12.82 -0.14
N LYS A 86 -10.73 -12.73 -1.26
CA LYS A 86 -11.46 -11.51 -1.61
C LYS A 86 -12.75 -11.46 -0.81
N VAL A 87 -13.00 -10.31 -0.18
CA VAL A 87 -14.21 -10.06 0.60
C VAL A 87 -14.91 -8.79 0.14
N GLU A 88 -16.18 -8.63 0.48
CA GLU A 88 -16.90 -7.39 0.20
C GLU A 88 -16.45 -6.26 1.13
N PRO A 89 -16.54 -4.99 0.68
CA PRO A 89 -16.31 -3.85 1.56
C PRO A 89 -17.21 -3.87 2.79
N GLY A 90 -16.63 -3.66 3.98
CA GLY A 90 -17.34 -3.74 5.26
C GLY A 90 -17.32 -5.13 5.91
N TYR A 91 -16.57 -6.08 5.36
CA TYR A 91 -16.35 -7.39 5.98
C TYR A 91 -15.74 -7.23 7.39
N ARG A 92 -16.24 -8.02 8.34
CA ARG A 92 -15.84 -7.97 9.76
C ARG A 92 -14.85 -9.08 10.09
N LEU A 93 -13.62 -8.68 10.34
CA LEU A 93 -12.53 -9.62 10.67
C LEU A 93 -12.84 -10.37 11.97
N GLY A 94 -12.61 -11.69 11.94
CA GLY A 94 -12.79 -12.55 13.10
C GLY A 94 -14.23 -12.95 13.40
N GLU A 95 -15.22 -12.41 12.70
CA GLU A 95 -16.63 -12.62 13.01
C GLU A 95 -17.44 -13.25 11.88
N GLU A 96 -17.21 -12.82 10.64
CA GLU A 96 -18.01 -13.23 9.50
C GLU A 96 -17.29 -14.27 8.64
N THR A 97 -18.05 -15.03 7.85
CA THR A 97 -17.50 -15.96 6.89
C THR A 97 -16.84 -15.22 5.73
N ALA A 98 -15.53 -15.40 5.58
CA ALA A 98 -14.76 -14.86 4.46
C ALA A 98 -14.85 -15.75 3.22
N TYR A 99 -14.93 -17.06 3.41
CA TYR A 99 -14.95 -18.04 2.34
C TYR A 99 -15.76 -19.29 2.78
N THR A 100 -16.46 -19.90 1.82
CA THR A 100 -17.12 -21.18 1.97
C THR A 100 -16.66 -22.11 0.84
N ASP A 101 -16.11 -23.26 1.20
CA ASP A 101 -15.65 -24.24 0.22
C ASP A 101 -16.81 -25.04 -0.39
N LYS A 102 -16.46 -25.90 -1.37
CA LYS A 102 -17.42 -26.77 -2.06
C LYS A 102 -18.17 -27.77 -1.16
N ASP A 103 -17.60 -28.07 -0.01
CA ASP A 103 -18.16 -29.02 0.95
C ASP A 103 -19.02 -28.29 2.01
N GLY A 104 -19.16 -26.97 1.90
CA GLY A 104 -19.96 -26.11 2.78
C GLY A 104 -19.24 -25.70 4.06
N LYS A 105 -17.94 -25.96 4.18
CA LYS A 105 -17.14 -25.54 5.32
C LYS A 105 -16.79 -24.05 5.19
N THR A 106 -16.96 -23.33 6.28
CA THR A 106 -16.74 -21.88 6.35
C THR A 106 -15.40 -21.55 6.99
N TYR A 107 -14.80 -20.45 6.51
CA TYR A 107 -13.52 -19.95 6.98
C TYR A 107 -13.61 -18.46 7.28
N ILE A 108 -12.91 -18.01 8.31
CA ILE A 108 -12.92 -16.62 8.81
C ILE A 108 -11.54 -16.00 8.55
N ALA A 109 -11.50 -14.76 8.08
CA ALA A 109 -10.26 -14.03 7.97
C ALA A 109 -9.96 -13.24 9.25
N TYR A 110 -8.69 -13.25 9.68
CA TYR A 110 -8.23 -12.58 10.90
C TYR A 110 -7.32 -11.38 10.60
N MET A 111 -6.92 -11.18 9.37
CA MET A 111 -6.09 -10.07 8.90
C MET A 111 -6.65 -9.49 7.61
N ALA A 112 -6.42 -8.20 7.36
CA ALA A 112 -6.75 -7.55 6.09
C ALA A 112 -5.62 -6.66 5.60
N VAL A 113 -5.54 -6.54 4.26
CA VAL A 113 -4.53 -5.80 3.51
C VAL A 113 -5.18 -5.00 2.37
N GLY A 114 -4.40 -4.19 1.67
CA GLY A 114 -4.82 -3.43 0.48
C GLY A 114 -4.62 -1.93 0.61
N GLY A 115 -3.57 -1.48 1.29
CA GLY A 115 -3.27 -0.06 1.51
C GLY A 115 -4.26 0.59 2.48
N LEU A 116 -4.54 -0.07 3.60
CA LEU A 116 -5.48 0.40 4.60
C LEU A 116 -4.91 1.58 5.37
N GLN A 117 -5.67 2.68 5.43
CA GLN A 117 -5.28 3.91 6.13
C GLN A 117 -5.79 3.88 7.57
N LYS A 118 -4.91 4.14 8.55
CA LYS A 118 -5.27 4.16 9.97
C LYS A 118 -6.28 5.26 10.35
N ASN A 119 -6.29 6.36 9.60
CA ASN A 119 -7.07 7.57 9.91
C ASN A 119 -8.06 7.92 8.80
N ASP A 120 -8.67 6.92 8.15
CA ASP A 120 -9.64 7.15 7.07
C ASP A 120 -11.04 7.60 7.55
N GLY A 121 -11.22 7.73 8.86
CA GLY A 121 -12.49 8.10 9.48
C GLY A 121 -13.45 6.92 9.63
N THR A 122 -13.05 5.69 9.28
CA THR A 122 -13.84 4.50 9.59
C THR A 122 -13.75 4.18 11.10
N ASN A 123 -14.86 3.77 11.69
CA ASN A 123 -14.87 3.33 13.07
C ASN A 123 -14.08 2.04 13.21
N ASN A 124 -12.98 2.10 13.97
CA ASN A 124 -12.15 0.93 14.30
C ASN A 124 -12.78 0.07 15.41
N GLU A 125 -14.12 0.02 15.48
CA GLU A 125 -14.79 -0.77 16.51
C GLU A 125 -14.69 -2.27 16.24
N ASP A 126 -14.58 -2.65 14.97
CA ASP A 126 -14.62 -4.05 14.52
C ASP A 126 -13.23 -4.70 14.34
N TYR A 127 -12.14 -3.89 14.31
CA TYR A 127 -10.78 -4.40 14.12
C TYR A 127 -9.73 -3.52 14.79
N SER A 128 -8.49 -4.01 14.85
CA SER A 128 -7.32 -3.28 15.35
C SER A 128 -6.31 -3.08 14.23
N PHE A 129 -5.66 -1.92 14.18
CA PHE A 129 -4.51 -1.72 13.29
C PHE A 129 -3.21 -2.19 13.95
N THR A 130 -2.31 -2.71 13.14
CA THR A 130 -0.91 -2.92 13.51
C THR A 130 -0.18 -1.56 13.69
N ASN A 131 1.08 -1.61 14.07
CA ASN A 131 1.96 -0.46 13.92
C ASN A 131 1.97 0.02 12.47
N THR A 132 2.25 1.30 12.28
CA THR A 132 2.36 1.91 10.94
C THR A 132 3.39 1.16 10.10
N VAL A 133 2.93 0.61 8.99
CA VAL A 133 3.78 -0.10 8.02
C VAL A 133 4.59 0.91 7.22
N ILE A 134 3.90 1.88 6.63
CA ILE A 134 4.50 2.97 5.85
C ILE A 134 3.67 4.25 6.02
N SER A 135 4.32 5.40 5.95
CA SER A 135 3.66 6.71 5.97
C SER A 135 3.81 7.41 4.63
N ASN A 136 2.78 8.15 4.23
CA ASN A 136 2.75 8.95 3.03
C ASN A 136 2.44 10.40 3.38
N ARG A 137 3.30 11.34 2.98
CA ARG A 137 3.11 12.75 3.26
C ARG A 137 2.14 13.37 2.25
N VAL A 138 1.27 14.25 2.71
CA VAL A 138 0.54 15.17 1.85
C VAL A 138 1.33 16.47 1.75
N VAL A 139 1.75 16.81 0.55
CA VAL A 139 2.64 17.94 0.27
C VAL A 139 1.97 18.94 -0.67
N THR A 140 2.51 20.14 -0.71
CA THR A 140 2.04 21.18 -1.61
C THR A 140 3.17 21.70 -2.49
N LEU A 141 2.96 21.69 -3.79
CA LEU A 141 3.90 22.22 -4.78
C LEU A 141 3.35 23.50 -5.42
N VAL A 142 4.23 24.46 -5.58
CA VAL A 142 3.98 25.74 -6.25
C VAL A 142 5.03 25.98 -7.36
N LYS A 143 4.80 26.92 -8.26
CA LYS A 143 5.86 27.36 -9.18
C LYS A 143 7.03 27.98 -8.40
N LYS A 144 8.26 27.86 -8.88
CA LYS A 144 9.45 28.45 -8.23
C LYS A 144 9.37 29.96 -8.05
N ASP A 145 8.73 30.64 -8.97
CA ASP A 145 8.50 32.09 -8.95
C ASP A 145 7.22 32.51 -8.23
N SER A 146 6.48 31.55 -7.65
CA SER A 146 5.26 31.82 -6.89
C SER A 146 5.51 32.75 -5.70
N LYS A 147 4.51 33.58 -5.40
CA LYS A 147 4.48 34.39 -4.19
C LYS A 147 4.05 33.60 -2.94
N ILE A 148 3.50 32.41 -3.13
CA ILE A 148 3.16 31.47 -2.07
C ILE A 148 4.46 30.82 -1.59
N LYS A 149 4.85 31.08 -0.34
CA LYS A 149 6.12 30.58 0.24
C LYS A 149 5.90 29.61 1.39
N ASP A 150 4.72 29.63 1.98
CA ASP A 150 4.32 28.78 3.09
C ASP A 150 2.81 28.50 3.08
N TYR A 151 2.37 27.59 3.93
CA TYR A 151 0.96 27.19 4.04
C TYR A 151 0.04 28.33 4.45
N SER A 152 0.53 29.35 5.18
CA SER A 152 -0.26 30.51 5.55
C SER A 152 -0.64 31.41 4.36
N ASN A 153 0.07 31.29 3.26
CA ASN A 153 -0.20 32.02 2.01
C ASN A 153 -1.16 31.30 1.06
N LEU A 154 -1.67 30.11 1.41
CA LEU A 154 -2.63 29.38 0.57
C LEU A 154 -4.04 29.99 0.63
N GLY A 155 -4.33 30.82 1.62
CA GLY A 155 -5.60 31.56 1.67
C GLY A 155 -5.78 32.44 0.44
N GLY A 156 -6.90 32.27 -0.27
CA GLY A 156 -7.19 32.99 -1.53
C GLY A 156 -6.56 32.39 -2.79
N ALA A 157 -5.74 31.31 -2.68
CA ALA A 157 -5.15 30.62 -3.81
C ALA A 157 -6.16 29.67 -4.50
N LYS A 158 -5.92 29.40 -5.79
CA LYS A 158 -6.59 28.33 -6.55
C LYS A 158 -5.81 27.03 -6.34
N LEU A 159 -6.41 26.07 -5.64
CA LEU A 159 -5.78 24.80 -5.33
C LEU A 159 -6.24 23.70 -6.29
N ALA A 160 -5.28 22.99 -6.90
CA ALA A 160 -5.53 21.73 -7.58
C ALA A 160 -5.24 20.59 -6.60
N VAL A 161 -6.19 19.68 -6.42
CA VAL A 161 -6.12 18.58 -5.46
C VAL A 161 -6.31 17.26 -6.19
N VAL A 162 -5.50 16.26 -5.90
CA VAL A 162 -5.52 14.99 -6.64
C VAL A 162 -6.18 13.88 -5.84
N SER A 163 -5.66 13.54 -4.67
CA SER A 163 -6.08 12.39 -3.90
C SER A 163 -7.16 12.69 -2.86
N LYS A 164 -7.79 11.64 -2.34
CA LYS A 164 -8.71 11.78 -1.20
C LYS A 164 -7.97 12.21 0.06
N ALA A 165 -6.75 11.71 0.28
CA ALA A 165 -5.88 12.12 1.37
C ALA A 165 -5.59 13.61 1.32
N ALA A 166 -5.25 14.15 0.14
CA ALA A 166 -5.03 15.59 -0.03
C ALA A 166 -6.30 16.43 0.22
N GLN A 167 -7.48 15.93 -0.14
CA GLN A 167 -8.75 16.59 0.16
C GLN A 167 -9.03 16.64 1.67
N ASN A 168 -8.82 15.53 2.36
CA ASN A 168 -9.00 15.43 3.81
C ASN A 168 -8.01 16.35 4.54
N ALA A 169 -6.73 16.30 4.17
CA ALA A 169 -5.68 17.14 4.75
C ALA A 169 -6.00 18.65 4.64
N LEU A 170 -6.60 19.08 3.52
CA LEU A 170 -7.05 20.46 3.37
C LEU A 170 -8.25 20.79 4.24
N ALA A 171 -9.19 19.87 4.39
CA ALA A 171 -10.40 20.07 5.20
C ALA A 171 -10.06 20.16 6.69
N ASP A 172 -9.11 19.35 7.15
CA ASP A 172 -8.72 19.24 8.56
C ASP A 172 -7.71 20.30 9.00
N ASN A 173 -7.06 20.98 8.03
CA ASN A 173 -6.08 22.00 8.36
C ASN A 173 -6.73 23.34 8.73
N ALA A 174 -6.79 23.63 10.03
CA ALA A 174 -7.41 24.84 10.57
C ALA A 174 -6.84 26.15 9.99
N VAL A 175 -5.56 26.20 9.66
CA VAL A 175 -4.91 27.41 9.10
C VAL A 175 -5.41 27.69 7.67
N ILE A 176 -5.68 26.63 6.89
CA ILE A 176 -6.19 26.76 5.53
C ILE A 176 -7.71 26.93 5.53
N ALA A 177 -8.42 26.18 6.37
CA ALA A 177 -9.88 26.26 6.52
C ALA A 177 -10.33 27.68 6.94
N ASP A 178 -9.59 28.32 7.85
CA ASP A 178 -9.90 29.68 8.34
C ASP A 178 -9.61 30.78 7.29
N ARG A 179 -8.77 30.50 6.30
CA ARG A 179 -8.36 31.48 5.25
C ARG A 179 -8.92 31.20 3.87
N SER A 180 -9.85 30.29 3.75
CA SER A 180 -10.60 29.87 2.55
C SER A 180 -9.80 29.97 1.25
N ALA A 181 -9.32 28.86 0.72
CA ALA A 181 -8.82 28.82 -0.67
C ALA A 181 -9.88 29.46 -1.59
N LYS A 182 -9.45 30.28 -2.53
CA LYS A 182 -10.36 30.95 -3.46
C LYS A 182 -11.20 29.96 -4.25
N THR A 183 -10.56 28.86 -4.68
CA THR A 183 -11.21 27.72 -5.30
C THR A 183 -10.36 26.46 -5.05
N THR A 184 -11.04 25.34 -4.78
CA THR A 184 -10.41 24.02 -4.76
C THR A 184 -11.00 23.19 -5.89
N THR A 185 -10.16 22.73 -6.80
CA THR A 185 -10.56 21.88 -7.92
C THR A 185 -9.93 20.51 -7.77
N VAL A 186 -10.76 19.46 -7.72
CA VAL A 186 -10.32 18.08 -7.65
C VAL A 186 -10.02 17.59 -9.06
N TYR A 187 -8.81 17.09 -9.27
CA TYR A 187 -8.37 16.51 -10.52
C TYR A 187 -8.28 14.99 -10.39
N LYS A 188 -8.62 14.28 -11.47
CA LYS A 188 -8.60 12.81 -11.49
C LYS A 188 -7.18 12.23 -11.54
N THR A 189 -6.20 13.02 -11.98
CA THR A 189 -4.81 12.56 -12.13
C THR A 189 -3.83 13.68 -11.75
N ALA A 190 -2.66 13.31 -11.25
CA ALA A 190 -1.56 14.21 -10.98
C ALA A 190 -1.14 14.98 -12.26
N GLN A 191 -1.10 14.30 -13.41
CA GLN A 191 -0.79 14.92 -14.70
C GLN A 191 -1.71 16.12 -15.01
N ALA A 192 -3.02 15.98 -14.77
CA ALA A 192 -3.99 17.06 -15.03
C ALA A 192 -3.81 18.23 -14.04
N ALA A 193 -3.56 17.93 -12.76
CA ALA A 193 -3.32 18.96 -11.75
C ALA A 193 -2.06 19.78 -12.04
N PHE A 194 -0.94 19.14 -12.37
CA PHE A 194 0.29 19.85 -12.74
C PHE A 194 0.18 20.58 -14.07
N THR A 195 -0.61 20.08 -15.01
CA THR A 195 -0.93 20.83 -16.24
C THR A 195 -1.69 22.12 -15.91
N ALA A 196 -2.64 22.08 -14.97
CA ALA A 196 -3.37 23.26 -14.51
C ALA A 196 -2.44 24.28 -13.81
N LEU A 197 -1.50 23.81 -12.97
CA LEU A 197 -0.47 24.66 -12.36
C LEU A 197 0.43 25.30 -13.41
N TYR A 198 0.88 24.54 -14.40
CA TYR A 198 1.73 25.06 -15.48
C TYR A 198 1.04 26.14 -16.28
N GLN A 199 -0.27 26.00 -16.55
CA GLN A 199 -1.11 26.91 -17.32
C GLN A 199 -1.72 28.08 -16.50
N ASP A 200 -1.28 28.32 -15.27
CA ASP A 200 -1.81 29.35 -14.35
C ASP A 200 -3.32 29.22 -14.01
N LYS A 201 -3.88 28.02 -14.24
CA LYS A 201 -5.24 27.67 -13.82
C LYS A 201 -5.33 27.31 -12.35
N ALA A 202 -4.23 26.87 -11.75
CA ALA A 202 -4.04 26.67 -10.34
C ALA A 202 -2.79 27.43 -9.85
N ASP A 203 -2.79 27.82 -8.58
CA ASP A 203 -1.64 28.49 -7.95
C ASP A 203 -0.78 27.50 -7.15
N ALA A 204 -1.37 26.38 -6.74
CA ALA A 204 -0.69 25.27 -6.05
C ALA A 204 -1.33 23.92 -6.37
N VAL A 205 -0.54 22.84 -6.26
CA VAL A 205 -1.00 21.46 -6.31
C VAL A 205 -0.80 20.84 -4.94
N VAL A 206 -1.89 20.28 -4.37
CA VAL A 206 -1.88 19.48 -3.13
C VAL A 206 -2.02 18.02 -3.52
N ILE A 207 -1.07 17.21 -3.13
CA ILE A 207 -0.92 15.83 -3.60
C ILE A 207 -0.23 14.99 -2.53
N ASP A 208 -0.53 13.70 -2.48
CA ASP A 208 0.28 12.79 -1.70
C ASP A 208 1.61 12.43 -2.39
N GLU A 209 2.60 12.09 -1.58
CA GLU A 209 3.97 11.90 -2.05
C GLU A 209 4.11 10.67 -2.95
N PHE A 210 3.29 9.62 -2.76
CA PHE A 210 3.32 8.44 -3.64
C PHE A 210 2.93 8.80 -5.06
N ASP A 211 1.80 9.51 -5.23
CA ASP A 211 1.36 9.98 -6.54
C ASP A 211 2.36 10.97 -7.16
N LEU A 212 2.98 11.82 -6.34
CA LEU A 212 3.98 12.76 -6.81
C LEU A 212 5.22 12.07 -7.36
N ARG A 213 5.74 11.06 -6.66
CA ARG A 213 6.99 10.40 -7.01
C ARG A 213 6.86 9.43 -8.18
N THR A 214 5.67 8.88 -8.40
CA THR A 214 5.39 8.01 -9.54
C THR A 214 5.00 8.77 -10.80
N LEU A 215 4.86 10.10 -10.71
CA LEU A 215 4.43 10.94 -11.85
C LEU A 215 5.55 11.15 -12.88
N ASP A 216 5.37 10.60 -14.05
CA ASP A 216 6.07 11.01 -15.27
C ASP A 216 5.33 12.19 -15.92
N PHE A 217 5.64 13.42 -15.49
CA PHE A 217 4.95 14.60 -16.02
C PHE A 217 5.32 14.86 -17.48
N VAL A 218 4.31 14.94 -18.36
CA VAL A 218 4.46 15.19 -19.79
C VAL A 218 3.72 16.45 -20.18
N LEU A 219 4.40 17.36 -20.86
CA LEU A 219 3.81 18.58 -21.42
C LEU A 219 4.16 18.68 -22.91
N ASP A 220 3.14 18.87 -23.75
CA ASP A 220 3.28 18.93 -25.21
C ASP A 220 4.08 17.74 -25.80
N GLY A 221 3.82 16.55 -25.28
CA GLY A 221 4.46 15.29 -25.70
C GLY A 221 5.91 15.11 -25.21
N LYS A 222 6.42 15.98 -24.33
CA LYS A 222 7.79 15.91 -23.80
C LYS A 222 7.75 15.72 -22.29
N LYS A 223 8.58 14.80 -21.78
CA LYS A 223 8.82 14.68 -20.34
C LYS A 223 9.44 15.96 -19.80
N LYS A 224 8.96 16.43 -18.66
CA LYS A 224 9.44 17.65 -18.00
C LYS A 224 9.58 17.37 -16.50
N ALA A 225 10.80 17.51 -15.99
CA ALA A 225 11.01 17.32 -14.56
C ALA A 225 10.26 18.41 -13.76
N LEU A 226 9.46 18.01 -12.79
CA LEU A 226 8.74 18.94 -11.92
C LEU A 226 9.73 19.83 -11.16
N SER A 227 10.86 19.26 -10.71
CA SER A 227 11.93 19.99 -10.02
C SER A 227 12.53 21.17 -10.80
N ASP A 228 12.34 21.23 -12.11
CA ASP A 228 12.86 22.35 -12.92
C ASP A 228 12.07 23.65 -12.70
N TRP A 229 10.77 23.54 -12.45
CA TRP A 229 9.86 24.68 -12.45
C TRP A 229 8.92 24.76 -11.22
N THR A 230 8.89 23.75 -10.38
CA THR A 230 8.14 23.74 -9.12
C THR A 230 9.07 23.67 -7.92
N THR A 231 8.54 24.04 -6.77
CA THR A 231 9.14 23.83 -5.44
C THR A 231 8.07 23.37 -4.46
N GLU A 232 8.44 22.47 -3.58
CA GLU A 232 7.61 22.04 -2.46
C GLU A 232 7.64 23.12 -1.38
N LEU A 233 6.49 23.40 -0.75
CA LEU A 233 6.43 24.24 0.43
C LEU A 233 7.08 23.52 1.62
N ASN A 234 7.78 24.28 2.47
CA ASN A 234 8.41 23.71 3.66
C ASN A 234 7.39 23.05 4.60
N GLY A 235 7.68 21.83 5.02
CA GLY A 235 6.81 21.02 5.86
C GLY A 235 5.86 20.15 5.05
N GLN A 236 4.89 19.59 5.72
CA GLN A 236 3.85 18.74 5.12
C GLN A 236 2.48 19.24 5.59
N LEU A 237 1.46 19.00 4.79
CA LEU A 237 0.10 19.37 5.15
C LEU A 237 -0.49 18.36 6.13
N ASP A 238 -0.20 17.09 5.88
CA ASP A 238 -0.66 15.95 6.67
C ASP A 238 0.24 14.74 6.44
N THR A 239 0.04 13.69 7.24
CA THR A 239 0.64 12.37 7.08
C THR A 239 -0.45 11.31 7.08
N VAL A 240 -0.49 10.51 6.02
CA VAL A 240 -1.34 9.34 5.93
C VAL A 240 -0.56 8.11 6.35
N GLU A 241 -1.03 7.39 7.34
CA GLU A 241 -0.41 6.17 7.85
C GLU A 241 -1.14 4.95 7.30
N TYR A 242 -0.38 4.00 6.74
CA TYR A 242 -0.88 2.71 6.27
C TYR A 242 -0.47 1.61 7.23
N ALA A 243 -1.38 0.68 7.50
CA ALA A 243 -1.15 -0.44 8.39
C ALA A 243 -2.00 -1.64 7.97
N PHE A 244 -1.66 -2.81 8.47
CA PHE A 244 -2.54 -3.97 8.36
C PHE A 244 -3.65 -3.87 9.41
N ALA A 245 -4.82 -4.40 9.08
CA ALA A 245 -5.89 -4.60 10.07
C ALA A 245 -5.89 -6.05 10.55
N THR A 246 -6.16 -6.26 11.82
CA THR A 246 -6.35 -7.59 12.43
C THR A 246 -7.68 -7.64 13.16
N ALA A 247 -8.20 -8.84 13.38
CA ALA A 247 -9.36 -9.04 14.24
C ALA A 247 -9.10 -8.42 15.63
N LYS A 248 -10.15 -7.86 16.21
CA LYS A 248 -10.06 -7.19 17.51
C LYS A 248 -9.69 -8.22 18.60
N TYR A 249 -8.75 -7.82 19.48
CA TYR A 249 -8.22 -8.67 20.54
C TYR A 249 -7.46 -9.92 20.08
N ASP A 250 -7.06 -9.98 18.83
CA ASP A 250 -6.24 -11.08 18.34
C ASP A 250 -4.76 -10.82 18.64
N ARG A 251 -4.07 -11.85 19.11
CA ARG A 251 -2.64 -11.82 19.39
C ARG A 251 -1.80 -11.64 18.13
N LEU A 252 -2.31 -12.01 16.97
CA LEU A 252 -1.66 -11.84 15.66
C LEU A 252 -1.12 -10.42 15.43
N LYS A 253 -1.83 -9.39 15.93
CA LYS A 253 -1.36 -8.02 15.86
C LYS A 253 0.00 -7.82 16.51
N ASP A 254 0.20 -8.40 17.69
CA ASP A 254 1.44 -8.23 18.45
C ASP A 254 2.59 -8.98 17.77
N ASP A 255 2.34 -10.18 17.26
CA ASP A 255 3.32 -10.99 16.52
C ASP A 255 3.73 -10.28 15.21
N ILE A 256 2.79 -9.68 14.47
CA ILE A 256 3.08 -8.87 13.28
C ILE A 256 3.87 -7.61 13.65
N ASN A 257 3.53 -6.94 14.74
CA ASN A 257 4.25 -5.73 15.18
C ASN A 257 5.70 -6.03 15.55
N GLU A 258 5.96 -7.16 16.22
CA GLU A 258 7.31 -7.61 16.55
C GLU A 258 8.11 -7.91 15.27
N ALA A 259 7.54 -8.68 14.34
CA ALA A 259 8.17 -8.96 13.05
C ALA A 259 8.46 -7.69 12.23
N LEU A 260 7.54 -6.72 12.22
CA LEU A 260 7.76 -5.42 11.56
C LEU A 260 8.93 -4.64 12.18
N LEU A 261 9.10 -4.70 13.50
CA LEU A 261 10.25 -4.08 14.18
C LEU A 261 11.56 -4.75 13.76
N GLU A 262 11.59 -6.08 13.74
CA GLU A 262 12.76 -6.84 13.31
C GLU A 262 13.19 -6.49 11.87
N LEU A 263 12.22 -6.37 10.96
CA LEU A 263 12.50 -6.04 9.56
C LEU A 263 13.02 -4.61 9.36
N LYS A 264 12.59 -3.66 10.21
CA LYS A 264 12.89 -2.23 10.07
C LYS A 264 14.11 -1.77 10.84
N ASP A 265 14.45 -2.41 11.94
CA ASP A 265 15.53 -1.96 12.84
C ASP A 265 16.75 -2.87 12.73
N PRO A 266 17.87 -2.38 12.17
CA PRO A 266 19.12 -3.14 12.06
C PRO A 266 19.65 -3.63 13.43
N LYS A 267 19.13 -3.12 14.53
CA LYS A 267 19.48 -3.57 15.87
C LYS A 267 18.93 -4.96 16.19
N TYR A 268 17.80 -5.33 15.56
CA TYR A 268 17.18 -6.63 15.75
C TYR A 268 17.54 -7.61 14.62
N ASN A 269 17.93 -7.08 13.45
CA ASN A 269 18.34 -7.89 12.31
C ASN A 269 19.62 -7.27 11.70
N ASP A 270 20.65 -8.07 11.47
CA ASP A 270 21.91 -7.62 10.85
C ASP A 270 21.72 -7.05 9.42
N LYS A 271 20.51 -7.16 8.88
CA LYS A 271 20.16 -6.70 7.53
C LYS A 271 18.85 -5.91 7.56
N ASP A 272 18.88 -4.74 6.94
CA ASP A 272 17.66 -4.03 6.59
C ASP A 272 16.94 -4.78 5.45
N GLU A 273 15.84 -5.45 5.78
CA GLU A 273 15.01 -6.16 4.82
C GLU A 273 13.77 -5.36 4.38
N PHE A 274 13.49 -4.25 5.04
CA PHE A 274 12.35 -3.38 4.77
C PHE A 274 12.62 -2.37 3.66
N THR A 275 13.73 -1.63 3.75
CA THR A 275 14.08 -0.58 2.77
C THR A 275 14.10 -1.08 1.32
N PRO A 276 14.69 -2.25 0.98
CA PRO A 276 14.68 -2.75 -0.39
C PRO A 276 13.26 -2.96 -0.96
N ILE A 277 12.31 -3.40 -0.11
CA ILE A 277 10.92 -3.59 -0.53
C ILE A 277 10.29 -2.22 -0.81
N VAL A 278 10.51 -1.23 0.06
CA VAL A 278 10.00 0.13 -0.17
C VAL A 278 10.56 0.74 -1.46
N GLU A 279 11.87 0.64 -1.68
CA GLU A 279 12.51 1.15 -2.89
C GLU A 279 11.97 0.50 -4.17
N GLN A 280 11.70 -0.80 -4.11
CA GLN A 280 11.14 -1.53 -5.25
C GLN A 280 9.78 -0.99 -5.69
N TYR A 281 8.90 -0.65 -4.76
CA TYR A 281 7.51 -0.28 -5.07
C TYR A 281 7.26 1.23 -5.13
N PHE A 282 8.01 2.02 -4.39
CA PHE A 282 7.80 3.46 -4.28
C PHE A 282 8.95 4.29 -4.86
N GLY A 283 10.04 3.64 -5.28
CA GLY A 283 11.13 4.28 -6.03
C GLY A 283 12.01 5.22 -5.22
N TYR A 284 11.97 5.17 -3.88
CA TYR A 284 12.80 6.00 -3.02
C TYR A 284 13.13 5.34 -1.68
N ASN A 285 14.20 5.80 -1.06
CA ASN A 285 14.74 5.24 0.16
C ASN A 285 13.76 5.41 1.34
N ALA A 286 13.52 4.35 2.09
CA ALA A 286 12.67 4.34 3.28
C ALA A 286 13.12 5.32 4.38
N SER A 287 14.37 5.80 4.36
CA SER A 287 14.82 6.86 5.27
C SER A 287 14.06 8.18 5.11
N ASN A 288 13.37 8.37 3.98
CA ASN A 288 12.46 9.50 3.74
C ASN A 288 11.07 9.29 4.34
N PHE A 289 10.73 8.07 4.76
CA PHE A 289 9.53 7.81 5.54
C PHE A 289 9.84 8.02 7.00
N SER A 290 9.17 8.95 7.65
CA SER A 290 9.22 9.03 9.10
C SER A 290 8.56 7.78 9.67
N TYR A 291 9.38 6.77 9.97
CA TYR A 291 8.99 5.71 10.86
C TYR A 291 8.79 6.36 12.24
N ILE A 292 7.57 6.44 12.67
CA ILE A 292 7.25 6.73 14.05
C ILE A 292 7.16 5.37 14.74
N PRO A 293 8.15 4.99 15.59
CA PRO A 293 8.00 3.81 16.43
C PRO A 293 6.71 3.98 17.20
N ALA A 294 5.91 2.95 17.33
CA ALA A 294 4.83 2.95 18.28
C ALA A 294 5.41 3.35 19.65
N ASP A 295 4.74 4.28 20.30
CA ASP A 295 5.18 4.86 21.57
C ASP A 295 5.70 3.80 22.52
N LYS A 296 6.88 4.10 23.08
CA LYS A 296 7.44 3.36 24.19
C LYS A 296 6.58 3.53 25.43
#